data_07cdbeda4645dc04cc011c51d92c62e3
#
_entry.id   07cdbeda4645dc04cc011c51d92c62e3
#
_cell.length_a   1.000
_cell.length_b   1.000
_cell.length_c   1.000
_cell.angle_alpha   90.00
_cell.angle_beta   90.00
_cell.angle_gamma   90.00
#
_symmetry.space_group_name_H-M   'P 1'
#
loop_
_entity.id
_entity.type
_entity.pdbx_description
1 polymer ?
#
loop_
_entity_poly.entity_id
_entity_poly.type
_entity_poly.pdbx_seq_one_letter_code
_entity_poly.pdbx_strand_id
1 'polypeptide(L)'
;MIKILCVGKIKESYLEELINDYKKRIGKYIKIEIIELKDDVNYDKEISNLIKNIKTSDYNIGLDLKGKMCSSVEFADKIDKILPQNSNITFIIGGSLGLNDEARCLCNELISFSQMT
;
A
#
# COMPACT_ATOMS: atom_id res chain seq x y z
N MET A 1 2.97 11.96 4.90
CA MET A 1 3.97 10.92 4.59
C MET A 1 3.31 9.73 3.93
N ILE A 2 3.98 9.14 2.95
CA ILE A 2 3.51 7.92 2.31
C ILE A 2 4.39 6.77 2.79
N LYS A 3 3.76 5.70 3.27
CA LYS A 3 4.47 4.49 3.72
C LYS A 3 4.10 3.33 2.82
N ILE A 4 5.07 2.45 2.58
CA ILE A 4 4.83 1.20 1.88
C ILE A 4 5.23 0.08 2.84
N LEU A 5 4.24 -0.68 3.29
CA LEU A 5 4.44 -1.81 4.20
C LEU A 5 4.31 -3.09 3.39
N CYS A 6 5.39 -3.83 3.23
CA CYS A 6 5.40 -5.02 2.39
C CYS A 6 6.11 -6.19 3.06
N VAL A 7 5.75 -7.39 2.65
CA VAL A 7 6.41 -8.63 3.08
C VAL A 7 7.46 -8.99 2.04
N GLY A 8 8.70 -9.14 2.51
CA GLY A 8 9.84 -9.35 1.64
C GLY A 8 10.26 -8.05 0.97
N LYS A 9 10.96 -8.15 -0.14
CA LYS A 9 11.37 -6.96 -0.90
C LYS A 9 10.19 -6.44 -1.70
N ILE A 10 10.15 -5.10 -1.86
CA ILE A 10 9.08 -4.50 -2.66
C ILE A 10 9.17 -5.02 -4.10
N LYS A 11 8.07 -5.60 -4.57
CA LYS A 11 7.96 -6.14 -5.93
C LYS A 11 7.05 -5.30 -6.81
N GLU A 12 6.36 -4.33 -6.22
CA GLU A 12 5.42 -3.47 -6.91
C GLU A 12 6.11 -2.22 -7.44
N SER A 13 7.00 -2.40 -8.42
CA SER A 13 7.71 -1.27 -9.04
C SER A 13 6.74 -0.26 -9.65
N TYR A 14 5.60 -0.72 -10.12
CA TYR A 14 4.56 0.15 -10.67
C TYR A 14 4.04 1.13 -9.62
N LEU A 15 3.87 0.66 -8.39
CA LEU A 15 3.44 1.53 -7.29
C LEU A 15 4.48 2.62 -7.01
N GLU A 16 5.76 2.25 -6.99
CA GLU A 16 6.82 3.24 -6.79
C GLU A 16 6.83 4.29 -7.89
N GLU A 17 6.64 3.86 -9.14
CA GLU A 17 6.58 4.78 -10.28
C GLU A 17 5.42 5.74 -10.15
N LEU A 18 4.24 5.26 -9.76
CA LEU A 18 3.06 6.11 -9.58
C LEU A 18 3.27 7.15 -8.49
N ILE A 19 3.90 6.76 -7.39
CA ILE A 19 4.18 7.67 -6.28
C ILE A 19 5.19 8.73 -6.71
N ASN A 20 6.25 8.33 -7.43
CA ASN A 20 7.24 9.27 -7.92
C ASN A 20 6.66 10.24 -8.93
N ASP A 21 5.80 9.77 -9.82
CA ASP A 21 5.11 10.64 -10.78
C ASP A 21 4.21 11.64 -10.08
N TYR A 22 3.52 11.20 -9.04
CA TYR A 22 2.69 12.08 -8.23
C TYR A 22 3.51 13.18 -7.56
N LYS A 23 4.66 12.82 -6.98
CA LYS A 23 5.57 13.80 -6.35
C LYS A 23 6.02 14.87 -7.34
N LYS A 24 6.38 14.46 -8.56
CA LYS A 24 6.79 15.40 -9.61
C LYS A 24 5.65 16.33 -10.00
N ARG A 25 4.44 15.78 -10.11
CA ARG A 25 3.27 16.55 -10.54
C ARG A 25 2.92 17.67 -9.57
N ILE A 26 2.97 17.40 -8.27
CA ILE A 26 2.59 18.40 -7.27
C ILE A 26 3.73 19.36 -6.93
N GLY A 27 4.96 19.04 -7.34
CA GLY A 27 6.13 19.89 -7.09
C GLY A 27 6.46 20.09 -5.62
N LYS A 28 5.91 19.27 -4.74
CA LYS A 28 6.16 19.32 -3.29
C LYS A 28 6.88 18.07 -2.83
N TYR A 29 7.72 18.23 -1.81
CA TYR A 29 8.39 17.10 -1.20
C TYR A 29 7.39 16.29 -0.36
N ILE A 30 7.33 14.99 -0.63
CA ILE A 30 6.57 14.04 0.18
C ILE A 30 7.54 12.95 0.62
N LYS A 31 7.62 12.74 1.93
CA LYS A 31 8.48 11.69 2.47
C LYS A 31 7.85 10.32 2.19
N ILE A 32 8.67 9.41 1.66
CA ILE A 32 8.28 8.03 1.41
C ILE A 32 9.11 7.14 2.31
N GLU A 33 8.46 6.25 3.04
CA GLU A 33 9.11 5.27 3.90
C GLU A 33 8.71 3.87 3.44
N ILE A 34 9.69 3.01 3.21
CA ILE A 34 9.45 1.62 2.82
C ILE A 34 9.81 0.74 4.01
N ILE A 35 8.83 -0.04 4.48
CA ILE A 35 9.00 -0.98 5.59
C ILE A 35 8.91 -2.38 5.01
N GLU A 36 10.04 -3.07 4.95
CA GLU A 36 10.10 -4.43 4.43
C GLU A 36 10.10 -5.42 5.58
N LEU A 37 9.08 -6.26 5.66
CA LEU A 37 8.97 -7.30 6.67
C LEU A 37 9.55 -8.59 6.14
N LYS A 38 10.13 -9.39 7.02
CA LYS A 38 10.76 -10.63 6.64
C LYS A 38 9.73 -11.67 6.20
N ASP A 39 10.03 -12.38 5.11
CA ASP A 39 9.23 -13.54 4.69
C ASP A 39 9.29 -14.64 5.75
N ASP A 40 8.21 -15.38 5.88
CA ASP A 40 8.13 -16.55 6.75
C ASP A 40 7.50 -17.71 5.97
N VAL A 41 8.04 -18.91 6.16
CA VAL A 41 7.47 -20.12 5.54
C VAL A 41 6.09 -20.43 6.10
N ASN A 42 5.83 -20.00 7.34
CA ASN A 42 4.52 -20.14 7.96
C ASN A 42 3.71 -18.87 7.66
N TYR A 43 2.70 -19.05 6.82
CA TYR A 43 1.86 -17.92 6.40
C TYR A 43 1.19 -17.20 7.57
N ASP A 44 0.72 -17.96 8.57
CA ASP A 44 0.04 -17.35 9.72
C ASP A 44 0.96 -16.42 10.51
N LYS A 45 2.24 -16.80 10.66
CA LYS A 45 3.23 -15.94 11.31
C LYS A 45 3.54 -14.71 10.48
N GLU A 46 3.69 -14.89 9.17
CA GLU A 46 3.96 -13.80 8.25
C GLU A 46 2.85 -12.76 8.29
N ILE A 47 1.60 -13.19 8.17
CA ILE A 47 0.46 -12.30 8.15
C ILE A 47 0.21 -11.65 9.52
N SER A 48 0.47 -12.37 10.62
CA SER A 48 0.36 -11.81 11.96
C SER A 48 1.37 -10.68 12.17
N ASN A 49 2.58 -10.84 11.66
CA ASN A 49 3.59 -9.80 11.73
C ASN A 49 3.20 -8.58 10.89
N LEU A 50 2.63 -8.81 9.71
CA LEU A 50 2.13 -7.73 8.87
C LEU A 50 1.04 -6.94 9.59
N ILE A 51 0.07 -7.63 10.17
CA ILE A 51 -1.06 -7.02 10.87
C ILE A 51 -0.58 -6.17 12.05
N LYS A 52 0.43 -6.62 12.79
CA LYS A 52 0.99 -5.86 13.91
C LYS A 52 1.57 -4.51 13.48
N ASN A 53 2.00 -4.40 12.25
CA ASN A 53 2.61 -3.18 11.72
C ASN A 53 1.59 -2.25 11.06
N ILE A 54 0.32 -2.66 10.95
CA ILE A 54 -0.74 -1.82 10.39
C ILE A 54 -1.25 -0.90 11.50
N LYS A 55 -1.12 0.40 11.28
CA LYS A 55 -1.60 1.41 12.25
C LYS A 55 -2.98 1.89 11.83
N THR A 56 -3.96 1.71 12.70
CA THR A 56 -5.33 2.14 12.40
C THR A 56 -5.48 3.66 12.32
N SER A 57 -4.51 4.41 12.85
CA SER A 57 -4.49 5.87 12.72
C SER A 57 -4.08 6.35 11.33
N ASP A 58 -3.47 5.48 10.52
CA ASP A 58 -3.10 5.79 9.15
C ASP A 58 -4.27 5.48 8.22
N TYR A 59 -4.26 6.11 7.03
CA TYR A 59 -5.19 5.69 5.98
C TYR A 59 -4.55 4.52 5.23
N ASN A 60 -5.10 3.33 5.42
CA ASN A 60 -4.52 2.09 4.92
C ASN A 60 -5.17 1.66 3.61
N ILE A 61 -4.34 1.49 2.57
CA ILE A 61 -4.78 1.02 1.25
C ILE A 61 -4.09 -0.31 0.98
N GLY A 62 -4.88 -1.38 0.92
CA GLY A 62 -4.35 -2.71 0.62
C GLY A 62 -4.28 -2.96 -0.87
N LEU A 63 -3.19 -3.57 -1.33
CA LEU A 63 -3.07 -4.05 -2.70
C LEU A 63 -3.53 -5.50 -2.74
N ASP A 64 -4.64 -5.75 -3.43
CA ASP A 64 -5.27 -7.07 -3.46
C ASP A 64 -6.01 -7.25 -4.79
N LEU A 65 -5.95 -8.46 -5.34
CA LEU A 65 -6.66 -8.78 -6.60
C LEU A 65 -8.16 -8.57 -6.48
N LYS A 66 -8.70 -8.63 -5.27
CA LYS A 66 -10.12 -8.36 -5.01
C LYS A 66 -10.42 -6.87 -4.92
N GLY A 67 -9.40 -6.02 -4.98
CA GLY A 67 -9.57 -4.58 -4.89
C GLY A 67 -10.11 -3.99 -6.18
N LYS A 68 -10.60 -2.76 -6.06
CA LYS A 68 -11.07 -2.01 -7.21
C LYS A 68 -9.90 -1.63 -8.11
N MET A 69 -10.07 -1.84 -9.43
CA MET A 69 -9.07 -1.43 -10.41
C MET A 69 -8.79 0.07 -10.32
N CYS A 70 -7.52 0.42 -10.38
CA CYS A 70 -7.07 1.81 -10.21
C CYS A 70 -6.12 2.18 -11.35
N SER A 71 -6.49 3.20 -12.13
CA SER A 71 -5.62 3.76 -13.16
C SER A 71 -4.64 4.75 -12.52
N SER A 72 -3.63 5.18 -13.29
CA SER A 72 -2.67 6.17 -12.79
C SER A 72 -3.34 7.51 -12.46
N VAL A 73 -4.33 7.91 -13.24
CA VAL A 73 -5.08 9.15 -12.98
C VAL A 73 -5.91 9.03 -11.71
N GLU A 74 -6.61 7.90 -11.57
CA GLU A 74 -7.42 7.64 -10.37
C GLU A 74 -6.54 7.56 -9.12
N PHE A 75 -5.35 6.98 -9.23
CA PHE A 75 -4.41 6.90 -8.13
C PHE A 75 -3.99 8.30 -7.65
N ALA A 76 -3.60 9.18 -8.58
CA ALA A 76 -3.19 10.53 -8.25
C ALA A 76 -4.34 11.32 -7.59
N ASP A 77 -5.54 11.22 -8.15
CA ASP A 77 -6.72 11.89 -7.60
C ASP A 77 -7.04 11.39 -6.20
N LYS A 78 -6.90 10.09 -5.98
CA LYS A 78 -7.14 9.47 -4.68
C LYS A 78 -6.19 10.02 -3.63
N ILE A 79 -4.90 10.09 -3.94
CA ILE A 79 -3.90 10.62 -3.01
C ILE A 79 -4.18 12.10 -2.72
N ASP A 80 -4.53 12.89 -3.74
CA ASP A 80 -4.88 14.30 -3.57
C ASP A 80 -6.02 14.52 -2.58
N LYS A 81 -7.00 13.61 -2.57
CA LYS A 81 -8.14 13.70 -1.68
C LYS A 81 -7.83 13.21 -0.27
N ILE A 82 -6.95 12.23 -0.14
CA ILE A 82 -6.66 11.59 1.15
C ILE A 82 -5.64 12.37 1.96
N LEU A 83 -4.55 12.82 1.34
CA LEU A 83 -3.44 13.46 2.06
C LEU A 83 -3.85 14.67 2.91
N PRO A 84 -4.72 15.58 2.43
CA PRO A 84 -5.10 16.73 3.25
C PRO A 84 -5.85 16.37 4.53
N GLN A 85 -6.47 15.19 4.56
CA GLN A 85 -7.29 14.76 5.69
C GLN A 85 -6.58 13.78 6.60
N ASN A 86 -5.45 13.22 6.16
CA ASN A 86 -4.74 12.18 6.89
C ASN A 86 -3.25 12.44 6.87
N SER A 87 -2.62 12.32 8.03
CA SER A 87 -1.17 12.54 8.16
C SER A 87 -0.36 11.55 7.35
N ASN A 88 -0.82 10.30 7.30
CA ASN A 88 -0.09 9.21 6.64
C ASN A 88 -1.03 8.36 5.80
N ILE A 89 -0.52 7.97 4.62
CA ILE A 89 -1.14 6.95 3.78
C ILE A 89 -0.19 5.76 3.80
N THR A 90 -0.70 4.57 4.11
CA THR A 90 0.09 3.35 4.11
C THR A 90 -0.44 2.38 3.05
N PHE A 91 0.42 2.01 2.11
CA PHE A 91 0.12 0.97 1.12
C PHE A 91 0.58 -0.35 1.68
N ILE A 92 -0.31 -1.34 1.74
CA ILE A 92 -0.04 -2.63 2.35
C ILE A 92 0.02 -3.69 1.26
N ILE A 93 1.17 -4.35 1.17
CA ILE A 93 1.44 -5.37 0.15
C ILE A 93 1.77 -6.68 0.87
N GLY A 94 0.95 -7.70 0.65
CA GLY A 94 1.22 -9.03 1.18
C GLY A 94 2.33 -9.75 0.44
N GLY A 95 2.72 -10.91 0.97
CA GLY A 95 3.69 -11.79 0.31
C GLY A 95 3.05 -12.57 -0.84
N SER A 96 3.64 -13.71 -1.19
CA SER A 96 3.20 -14.51 -2.33
C SER A 96 1.75 -15.00 -2.23
N LEU A 97 1.25 -15.19 -1.01
CA LEU A 97 -0.13 -15.62 -0.77
C LEU A 97 -1.10 -14.46 -0.53
N GLY A 98 -0.61 -13.22 -0.62
CA GLY A 98 -1.44 -12.03 -0.49
C GLY A 98 -1.90 -11.74 0.93
N LEU A 99 -3.00 -10.98 1.05
CA LEU A 99 -3.59 -10.59 2.32
C LEU A 99 -4.71 -11.57 2.71
N ASN A 100 -4.88 -11.79 4.01
CA ASN A 100 -6.02 -12.55 4.51
C ASN A 100 -7.18 -11.60 4.83
N ASP A 101 -8.33 -12.14 5.25
CA ASP A 101 -9.51 -11.34 5.52
C ASP A 101 -9.30 -10.35 6.66
N GLU A 102 -8.55 -10.75 7.69
CA GLU A 102 -8.26 -9.85 8.81
C GLU A 102 -7.47 -8.63 8.36
N ALA A 103 -6.43 -8.85 7.56
CA ALA A 103 -5.63 -7.74 7.02
C ALA A 103 -6.47 -6.86 6.10
N ARG A 104 -7.32 -7.44 5.26
CA ARG A 104 -8.22 -6.67 4.38
C ARG A 104 -9.17 -5.80 5.19
N CYS A 105 -9.69 -6.32 6.30
CA CYS A 105 -10.61 -5.57 7.16
C CYS A 105 -9.95 -4.37 7.82
N LEU A 106 -8.64 -4.39 8.01
CA LEU A 106 -7.89 -3.27 8.58
C LEU A 106 -7.61 -2.18 7.55
N CYS A 107 -7.81 -2.46 6.28
CA CYS A 107 -7.62 -1.47 5.21
C CYS A 107 -8.86 -0.61 5.06
N ASN A 108 -8.65 0.69 4.83
CA ASN A 108 -9.74 1.61 4.53
C ASN A 108 -10.31 1.36 3.14
N GLU A 109 -9.46 0.88 2.23
CA GLU A 109 -9.89 0.48 0.90
C GLU A 109 -8.87 -0.49 0.29
N LEU A 110 -9.31 -1.21 -0.74
CA LEU A 110 -8.46 -2.13 -1.49
C LEU A 110 -8.40 -1.66 -2.94
N ILE A 111 -7.20 -1.72 -3.53
CA ILE A 111 -7.00 -1.39 -4.95
C ILE A 111 -6.25 -2.51 -5.63
N SER A 112 -6.35 -2.56 -6.95
CA SER A 112 -5.67 -3.57 -7.76
C SER A 112 -5.04 -2.93 -8.99
N PHE A 113 -3.83 -3.39 -9.32
CA PHE A 113 -3.14 -3.00 -10.54
C PHE A 113 -2.97 -4.19 -11.48
N SER A 114 -3.75 -5.26 -11.28
CA SER A 114 -3.54 -6.54 -11.96
C SER A 114 -3.49 -6.47 -13.49
N GLN A 115 -4.19 -5.52 -14.10
CA GLN A 115 -4.18 -5.36 -15.53
C GLN A 115 -3.03 -4.51 -16.05
N MET A 116 -2.24 -3.93 -15.16
CA MET A 116 -1.18 -3.00 -15.52
C MET A 116 0.22 -3.58 -15.32
N THR A 117 0.29 -4.78 -14.79
CA THR A 117 1.55 -5.48 -14.56
C THR A 117 1.88 -6.45 -15.67
#